data_427d1f420c11c3760c207d08c7967716
#
_entry.id   427d1f420c11c3760c207d08c7967716
#
_cell.length_a   1.000
_cell.length_b   1.000
_cell.length_c   1.000
_cell.angle_alpha   90.00
_cell.angle_beta   90.00
_cell.angle_gamma   90.00
#
_symmetry.space_group_name_H-M   'P 1'
#
loop_
_entity.id
_entity.type
_entity.pdbx_description
1 polymer ?
#
loop_
_entity_poly.entity_id
_entity_poly.type
_entity_poly.pdbx_seq_one_letter_code
_entity_poly.pdbx_strand_id
1 'polypeptide(L)'
;MKHGYYNMDCMEGMRQFPDKYFSLAVVDPPYFLGPNKRGYYGHKVSPIGVNRVYEKTDDWEVPDKTYFDELMRVSKNQIIWGCNYFDYLFGPGRIVWDKCNDSSSYSDCEIAYCSMQNSVRIFRFMWSCLLYTSPSPRDPKTS
;
A
#
# COMPACT_ATOMS: atom_id res chain seq x y z
N MET A 1 -15.60 0.84 -17.64
CA MET A 1 -15.17 2.13 -17.07
C MET A 1 -14.09 2.74 -17.95
N LYS A 2 -14.03 4.08 -18.02
CA LYS A 2 -12.95 4.79 -18.71
C LYS A 2 -11.70 4.84 -17.81
N HIS A 3 -10.54 5.09 -18.38
CA HIS A 3 -9.32 5.36 -17.62
C HIS A 3 -9.51 6.61 -16.72
N GLY A 4 -9.16 6.53 -15.43
CA GLY A 4 -9.34 7.63 -14.48
C GLY A 4 -9.17 7.23 -13.02
N TYR A 5 -9.48 8.15 -12.12
CA TYR A 5 -9.52 7.95 -10.68
C TYR A 5 -10.96 7.79 -10.22
N TYR A 6 -11.20 6.78 -9.39
CA TYR A 6 -12.53 6.45 -8.92
C TYR A 6 -12.52 6.30 -7.41
N ASN A 7 -13.33 7.10 -6.73
CA ASN A 7 -13.58 6.97 -5.30
C ASN A 7 -14.85 6.12 -5.09
N MET A 8 -14.66 4.81 -4.99
CA MET A 8 -15.76 3.84 -4.86
C MET A 8 -15.26 2.56 -4.18
N ASP A 9 -16.17 1.71 -3.78
CA ASP A 9 -15.82 0.36 -3.32
C ASP A 9 -15.07 -0.41 -4.41
N CYS A 10 -13.93 -1.00 -4.02
CA CYS A 10 -13.06 -1.67 -4.99
C CYS A 10 -13.68 -2.94 -5.57
N MET A 11 -14.52 -3.66 -4.81
CA MET A 11 -15.21 -4.85 -5.31
C MET A 11 -16.26 -4.47 -6.36
N GLU A 12 -16.98 -3.37 -6.13
CA GLU A 12 -17.91 -2.84 -7.12
C GLU A 12 -17.18 -2.37 -8.39
N GLY A 13 -16.04 -1.70 -8.20
CA GLY A 13 -15.18 -1.28 -9.30
C GLY A 13 -14.66 -2.46 -10.12
N MET A 14 -14.07 -3.46 -9.48
CA MET A 14 -13.48 -4.61 -10.15
C MET A 14 -14.52 -5.43 -10.94
N ARG A 15 -15.75 -5.58 -10.44
CA ARG A 15 -16.84 -6.31 -11.14
C ARG A 15 -17.17 -5.74 -12.51
N GLN A 16 -16.83 -4.48 -12.78
CA GLN A 16 -17.12 -3.83 -14.07
C GLN A 16 -16.11 -4.19 -15.17
N PHE A 17 -15.04 -4.90 -14.82
CA PHE A 17 -13.99 -5.27 -15.77
C PHE A 17 -14.01 -6.78 -16.07
N PRO A 18 -13.72 -7.16 -17.32
CA PRO A 18 -13.58 -8.56 -17.68
C PRO A 18 -12.31 -9.17 -17.09
N ASP A 19 -12.20 -10.50 -17.18
CA ASP A 19 -11.03 -11.25 -16.73
C ASP A 19 -9.77 -10.76 -17.42
N LYS A 20 -8.69 -10.63 -16.61
CA LYS A 20 -7.35 -10.26 -17.09
C LYS A 20 -7.28 -8.93 -17.85
N TYR A 21 -8.21 -8.03 -17.55
CA TYR A 21 -8.27 -6.70 -18.18
C TYR A 21 -7.01 -5.87 -17.89
N PHE A 22 -6.59 -5.81 -16.62
CA PHE A 22 -5.40 -5.05 -16.21
C PHE A 22 -4.13 -5.87 -16.43
N SER A 23 -3.09 -5.23 -16.99
CA SER A 23 -1.77 -5.87 -17.13
C SER A 23 -1.09 -6.07 -15.79
N LEU A 24 -1.30 -5.14 -14.86
CA LEU A 24 -0.74 -5.15 -13.51
C LEU A 24 -1.72 -4.48 -12.54
N ALA A 25 -1.94 -5.11 -11.40
CA ALA A 25 -2.56 -4.50 -10.22
C ALA A 25 -1.50 -4.26 -9.14
N VAL A 26 -1.42 -3.05 -8.63
CA VAL A 26 -0.58 -2.69 -7.47
C VAL A 26 -1.51 -2.22 -6.37
N VAL A 27 -1.54 -2.94 -5.26
CA VAL A 27 -2.47 -2.70 -4.17
C VAL A 27 -1.78 -2.72 -2.81
N ASP A 28 -2.28 -1.90 -1.89
CA ASP A 28 -1.90 -1.86 -0.48
C ASP A 28 -3.18 -1.91 0.36
N PRO A 29 -3.77 -3.10 0.52
CA PRO A 29 -5.03 -3.23 1.23
C PRO A 29 -4.85 -3.03 2.74
N PRO A 30 -5.87 -2.53 3.44
CA PRO A 30 -5.80 -2.38 4.89
C PRO A 30 -5.66 -3.73 5.59
N TYR A 31 -4.74 -3.85 6.53
CA TYR A 31 -4.51 -5.04 7.35
C TYR A 31 -4.93 -4.86 8.81
N PHE A 32 -5.57 -3.75 9.15
CA PHE A 32 -6.18 -3.46 10.45
C PHE A 32 -7.47 -2.65 10.26
N LEU A 33 -8.28 -2.61 11.30
CA LEU A 33 -9.63 -2.01 11.25
C LEU A 33 -9.66 -0.47 11.20
N GLY A 34 -8.59 0.13 10.71
CA GLY A 34 -8.46 1.57 10.50
C GLY A 34 -7.86 2.33 11.68
N PRO A 35 -7.45 3.56 11.42
CA PRO A 35 -6.79 4.40 12.41
C PRO A 35 -7.69 4.82 13.57
N ASN A 36 -9.02 4.78 13.43
CA ASN A 36 -9.98 5.07 14.49
C ASN A 36 -9.73 4.22 15.75
N LYS A 37 -9.45 2.92 15.58
CA LYS A 37 -9.27 1.98 16.69
C LYS A 37 -7.89 2.04 17.35
N ARG A 38 -6.93 2.74 16.74
CA ARG A 38 -5.56 2.89 17.26
C ARG A 38 -5.28 4.29 17.84
N GLY A 39 -6.25 5.18 17.92
CA GLY A 39 -6.09 6.53 18.48
C GLY A 39 -5.14 7.42 17.66
N TYR A 40 -5.07 7.24 16.34
CA TYR A 40 -4.23 8.05 15.46
C TYR A 40 -4.75 9.46 15.21
N TYR A 41 -6.01 9.73 15.63
CA TYR A 41 -6.64 11.03 15.46
C TYR A 41 -6.32 12.00 16.60
N GLY A 42 -6.39 13.26 16.28
CA GLY A 42 -6.14 14.37 17.16
C GLY A 42 -4.90 15.17 16.79
N HIS A 43 -4.56 16.10 17.64
CA HIS A 43 -3.36 16.93 17.46
C HIS A 43 -2.10 16.10 17.71
N LYS A 44 -1.29 15.90 16.69
CA LYS A 44 0.05 15.35 16.84
C LYS A 44 1.06 16.40 16.42
N VAL A 45 1.92 16.76 17.34
CA VAL A 45 3.08 17.61 17.05
C VAL A 45 4.23 16.70 16.70
N SER A 46 4.79 16.86 15.50
CA SER A 46 6.01 16.15 15.12
C SER A 46 7.20 16.65 15.95
N PRO A 47 8.30 15.90 16.07
CA PRO A 47 9.51 16.34 16.73
C PRO A 47 10.09 17.65 16.18
N ILE A 48 9.71 18.05 14.98
CA ILE A 48 10.09 19.30 14.32
C ILE A 48 9.01 20.38 14.40
N GLY A 49 8.01 20.22 15.29
CA GLY A 49 6.98 21.24 15.57
C GLY A 49 5.85 21.37 14.53
N VAL A 50 5.73 20.44 13.59
CA VAL A 50 4.62 20.49 12.62
C VAL A 50 3.35 19.93 13.26
N ASN A 51 2.34 20.78 13.37
CA ASN A 51 1.00 20.42 13.86
C ASN A 51 0.20 19.77 12.73
N ARG A 52 -0.26 18.53 12.93
CA ARG A 52 -1.12 17.82 11.98
C ARG A 52 -2.44 17.48 12.65
N VAL A 53 -3.52 17.90 12.02
CA VAL A 53 -4.89 17.51 12.40
C VAL A 53 -5.33 16.44 11.40
N TYR A 54 -5.69 15.28 11.92
CA TYR A 54 -6.21 14.19 11.11
C TYR A 54 -7.71 14.10 11.29
N GLU A 55 -8.46 14.20 10.21
CA GLU A 55 -9.91 13.98 10.22
C GLU A 55 -10.19 12.48 10.44
N LYS A 56 -11.35 12.21 11.09
CA LYS A 56 -11.83 10.83 11.22
C LYS A 56 -12.15 10.28 9.84
N THR A 57 -11.69 9.06 9.59
CA THR A 57 -12.08 8.27 8.40
C THR A 57 -13.09 7.21 8.80
N ASP A 58 -13.78 6.64 7.83
CA ASP A 58 -14.60 5.45 8.03
C ASP A 58 -13.75 4.28 8.53
N ASP A 59 -14.37 3.32 9.23
CA ASP A 59 -13.69 2.10 9.63
C ASP A 59 -13.28 1.30 8.38
N TRP A 60 -12.07 0.78 8.38
CA TRP A 60 -11.55 -0.02 7.28
C TRP A 60 -11.98 -1.46 7.43
N GLU A 61 -12.30 -2.10 6.32
CA GLU A 61 -12.52 -3.53 6.24
C GLU A 61 -11.24 -4.23 5.78
N VAL A 62 -10.82 -5.24 6.56
CA VAL A 62 -9.70 -6.10 6.15
C VAL A 62 -10.21 -7.03 5.05
N PRO A 63 -9.55 -7.06 3.88
CA PRO A 63 -9.99 -7.89 2.77
C PRO A 63 -9.92 -9.38 3.12
N ASP A 64 -10.89 -10.10 2.62
CA ASP A 64 -10.98 -11.55 2.71
C ASP A 64 -10.53 -12.25 1.41
N LYS A 65 -10.71 -13.56 1.36
CA LYS A 65 -10.40 -14.36 0.18
C LYS A 65 -11.13 -13.86 -1.08
N THR A 66 -12.35 -13.38 -0.95
CA THR A 66 -13.18 -12.92 -2.09
C THR A 66 -12.53 -11.72 -2.80
N TYR A 67 -11.96 -10.80 -2.03
CA TYR A 67 -11.22 -9.67 -2.58
C TYR A 67 -10.02 -10.13 -3.42
N PHE A 68 -9.20 -11.02 -2.88
CA PHE A 68 -8.01 -11.49 -3.59
C PHE A 68 -8.36 -12.33 -4.82
N ASP A 69 -9.39 -13.17 -4.76
CA ASP A 69 -9.87 -13.93 -5.91
C ASP A 69 -10.31 -12.99 -7.04
N GLU A 70 -11.02 -11.92 -6.71
CA GLU A 70 -11.47 -10.91 -7.68
C GLU A 70 -10.29 -10.09 -8.25
N LEU A 71 -9.34 -9.71 -7.41
CA LEU A 71 -8.11 -9.05 -7.85
C LEU A 71 -7.33 -9.92 -8.84
N MET A 72 -7.20 -11.22 -8.55
CA MET A 72 -6.56 -12.19 -9.44
C MET A 72 -7.35 -12.37 -10.74
N ARG A 73 -8.69 -12.31 -10.68
CA ARG A 73 -9.54 -12.40 -11.87
C ARG A 73 -9.30 -11.26 -12.83
N VAL A 74 -9.33 -10.01 -12.35
CA VAL A 74 -9.27 -8.82 -13.21
C VAL A 74 -7.88 -8.46 -13.67
N SER A 75 -6.82 -8.99 -13.07
CA SER A 75 -5.44 -8.63 -13.37
C SER A 75 -4.59 -9.82 -13.82
N LYS A 76 -3.64 -9.54 -14.73
CA LYS A 76 -2.67 -10.54 -15.21
C LYS A 76 -1.55 -10.74 -14.20
N ASN A 77 -1.04 -9.65 -13.64
CA ASN A 77 0.02 -9.64 -12.65
C ASN A 77 -0.39 -8.79 -11.46
N GLN A 78 0.21 -9.08 -10.30
CA GLN A 78 -0.10 -8.41 -9.04
C GLN A 78 1.16 -8.08 -8.25
N ILE A 79 1.13 -6.92 -7.61
CA ILE A 79 2.00 -6.56 -6.48
C ILE A 79 1.07 -6.20 -5.32
N ILE A 80 1.14 -6.98 -4.24
CA ILE A 80 0.23 -6.85 -3.09
C ILE A 80 1.08 -6.58 -1.85
N TRP A 81 1.07 -5.34 -1.39
CA TRP A 81 1.75 -4.93 -0.17
C TRP A 81 1.08 -5.47 1.07
N GLY A 82 1.85 -5.71 2.12
CA GLY A 82 1.33 -6.27 3.36
C GLY A 82 0.86 -7.73 3.23
N CYS A 83 1.35 -8.47 2.24
CA CYS A 83 0.90 -9.84 1.96
C CYS A 83 1.09 -10.82 3.14
N ASN A 84 1.96 -10.49 4.08
CA ASN A 84 2.20 -11.25 5.32
C ASN A 84 1.07 -11.11 6.36
N TYR A 85 0.14 -10.17 6.17
CA TYR A 85 -0.97 -9.94 7.12
C TYR A 85 -2.26 -10.68 6.72
N PHE A 86 -2.31 -11.28 5.53
CA PHE A 86 -3.51 -11.89 5.00
C PHE A 86 -3.42 -13.41 4.96
N ASP A 87 -4.51 -14.08 5.33
CA ASP A 87 -4.68 -15.52 5.20
C ASP A 87 -5.10 -15.88 3.76
N TYR A 88 -4.15 -15.75 2.84
CA TYR A 88 -4.32 -16.07 1.43
C TYR A 88 -3.05 -16.71 0.88
N LEU A 89 -3.19 -17.78 0.13
CA LEU A 89 -2.05 -18.51 -0.45
C LEU A 89 -1.52 -17.78 -1.69
N PHE A 90 -0.59 -16.88 -1.49
CA PHE A 90 0.15 -16.25 -2.58
C PHE A 90 1.27 -17.15 -3.10
N GLY A 91 1.63 -16.99 -4.39
CA GLY A 91 2.82 -17.61 -4.96
C GLY A 91 4.13 -17.18 -4.27
N PRO A 92 5.30 -17.71 -4.69
CA PRO A 92 6.56 -17.56 -3.96
C PRO A 92 7.22 -16.18 -4.08
N GLY A 93 6.91 -15.40 -5.12
CA GLY A 93 7.58 -14.12 -5.39
C GLY A 93 7.35 -13.09 -4.29
N ARG A 94 8.43 -12.48 -3.80
CA ARG A 94 8.37 -11.44 -2.76
C ARG A 94 9.26 -10.26 -3.12
N ILE A 95 8.77 -9.07 -2.79
CA ILE A 95 9.55 -7.85 -2.73
C ILE A 95 9.64 -7.45 -1.25
N VAL A 96 10.83 -7.19 -0.78
CA VAL A 96 11.09 -6.66 0.57
C VAL A 96 11.60 -5.25 0.45
N TRP A 97 10.90 -4.31 1.04
CA TRP A 97 11.38 -2.94 1.19
C TRP A 97 12.00 -2.77 2.56
N ASP A 98 13.33 -2.69 2.60
CA ASP A 98 14.09 -2.33 3.79
C ASP A 98 14.03 -0.80 3.96
N LYS A 99 13.41 -0.37 5.06
CA LYS A 99 13.17 1.05 5.37
C LYS A 99 14.41 1.77 5.91
N CYS A 100 15.48 1.04 6.20
CA CYS A 100 16.70 1.54 6.82
C CYS A 100 16.42 2.34 8.12
N ASN A 101 15.58 1.80 8.99
CA ASN A 101 15.11 2.45 10.21
C ASN A 101 15.46 1.70 11.51
N ASP A 102 16.60 1.04 11.55
CA ASP A 102 17.07 0.07 12.54
C ASP A 102 16.91 0.46 14.03
N SER A 103 16.70 1.73 14.34
CA SER A 103 16.51 2.22 15.71
C SER A 103 15.08 2.66 16.01
N SER A 104 14.16 2.40 15.09
CA SER A 104 12.77 2.83 15.20
C SER A 104 11.90 1.74 15.85
N SER A 105 10.82 2.17 16.50
CA SER A 105 9.75 1.27 16.95
C SER A 105 8.82 0.81 15.82
N TYR A 106 9.03 1.29 14.60
CA TYR A 106 8.29 0.88 13.41
C TYR A 106 8.92 -0.37 12.79
N SER A 107 8.15 -1.08 11.94
CA SER A 107 8.67 -2.23 11.20
C SER A 107 9.92 -1.90 10.40
N ASP A 108 10.91 -2.77 10.42
CA ASP A 108 12.18 -2.62 9.70
C ASP A 108 11.99 -2.65 8.19
N CYS A 109 11.00 -3.43 7.73
CA CYS A 109 10.69 -3.63 6.31
C CYS A 109 9.20 -3.79 6.07
N GLU A 110 8.81 -3.65 4.81
CA GLU A 110 7.51 -4.04 4.28
C GLU A 110 7.69 -5.16 3.26
N ILE A 111 6.69 -6.04 3.16
CA ILE A 111 6.73 -7.19 2.27
C ILE A 111 5.57 -7.12 1.29
N ALA A 112 5.86 -7.31 0.00
CA ALA A 112 4.85 -7.47 -1.01
C ALA A 112 4.94 -8.84 -1.69
N TYR A 113 3.79 -9.42 -2.04
CA TYR A 113 3.72 -10.46 -3.05
C TYR A 113 3.95 -9.86 -4.43
N CYS A 114 4.71 -10.55 -5.28
CA CYS A 114 4.89 -10.18 -6.67
C CYS A 114 4.73 -11.40 -7.57
N SER A 115 3.72 -11.38 -8.43
CA SER A 115 3.42 -12.51 -9.33
C SER A 115 4.43 -12.66 -10.48
N MET A 116 5.21 -11.61 -10.78
CA MET A 116 6.12 -11.56 -11.92
C MET A 116 7.47 -12.22 -11.67
N GLN A 117 7.69 -12.76 -10.49
CA GLN A 117 8.94 -13.44 -10.10
C GLN A 117 8.69 -14.56 -9.12
N ASN A 118 9.64 -15.51 -9.02
CA ASN A 118 9.57 -16.65 -8.09
C ASN A 118 10.62 -16.56 -6.96
N SER A 119 11.33 -15.44 -6.87
CA SER A 119 12.39 -15.21 -5.90
C SER A 119 12.02 -14.09 -4.94
N VAL A 120 12.75 -14.00 -3.84
CA VAL A 120 12.69 -12.87 -2.90
C VAL A 120 13.72 -11.84 -3.32
N ARG A 121 13.30 -10.60 -3.51
CA ARG A 121 14.15 -9.46 -3.86
C ARG A 121 14.00 -8.37 -2.81
N ILE A 122 15.10 -7.72 -2.50
CA ILE A 122 15.15 -6.62 -1.54
C ILE A 122 15.58 -5.34 -2.23
N PHE A 123 14.95 -4.23 -1.87
CA PHE A 123 15.49 -2.90 -2.13
C PHE A 123 15.56 -2.11 -0.83
N ARG A 124 16.53 -1.20 -0.74
CA ARG A 124 16.77 -0.38 0.43
C ARG A 124 16.50 1.06 0.11
N PHE A 125 15.60 1.65 0.83
CA PHE A 125 15.27 3.05 0.68
C PHE A 125 14.72 3.60 1.99
N MET A 126 15.41 4.58 2.56
CA MET A 126 15.01 5.20 3.81
C MET A 126 13.70 5.96 3.63
N TRP A 127 12.63 5.50 4.25
CA TRP A 127 11.30 6.08 4.11
C TRP A 127 11.22 7.55 4.58
N SER A 128 12.00 7.93 5.59
CA SER A 128 12.05 9.29 6.11
C SER A 128 12.71 10.29 5.15
N CYS A 129 13.57 9.82 4.24
CA CYS A 129 14.18 10.67 3.22
C CYS A 129 13.17 11.16 2.17
N LEU A 130 12.09 10.43 1.95
CA LEU A 130 11.00 10.86 1.08
C LEU A 130 10.35 12.17 1.52
N LEU A 131 10.43 12.50 2.82
CA LEU A 131 9.84 13.71 3.37
C LEU A 131 10.78 14.94 3.32
N TYR A 132 12.10 14.72 3.16
CA TYR A 132 13.08 15.78 3.40
C TYR A 132 14.10 15.99 2.29
N THR A 133 14.36 15.03 1.42
CA THR A 133 15.49 15.08 0.48
C THR A 133 15.15 14.81 -0.97
N SER A 134 13.98 14.28 -1.27
CA SER A 134 13.53 14.10 -2.65
C SER A 134 12.75 15.35 -3.07
N PRO A 135 13.27 16.15 -4.01
CA PRO A 135 12.43 17.17 -4.63
C PRO A 135 11.25 16.43 -5.25
N SER A 136 10.04 16.88 -4.91
CA SER A 136 8.84 16.38 -5.58
C SER A 136 9.04 16.49 -7.09
N PRO A 137 8.60 15.53 -7.89
CA PRO A 137 8.59 15.70 -9.36
C PRO A 137 7.84 16.95 -9.82
N ARG A 138 7.10 17.60 -8.92
CA ARG A 138 6.38 18.86 -9.14
C ARG A 138 7.16 20.09 -8.69
N ASP A 139 8.28 19.93 -7.97
CA ASP A 139 9.09 21.06 -7.58
C ASP A 139 9.86 21.55 -8.82
N PRO A 140 9.80 22.87 -9.14
CA PRO A 140 10.56 23.40 -10.25
C PRO A 140 12.04 23.15 -9.97
N LYS A 141 12.72 22.57 -10.94
CA LYS A 141 14.17 22.39 -10.87
C LYS A 141 14.79 23.78 -10.66
N THR A 142 15.33 24.01 -9.49
CA THR A 142 16.24 25.14 -9.27
C THR A 142 17.50 24.83 -10.09
N SER A 143 17.65 25.59 -11.16
CA SER A 143 18.87 25.63 -11.98
C SER A 143 20.02 26.25 -11.20
#